data_2b059362c25b046b9fdce4774b10346c
#
_entry.id   2b059362c25b046b9fdce4774b10346c
#
_cell.length_a   1.000
_cell.length_b   1.000
_cell.length_c   1.000
_cell.angle_alpha   90.00
_cell.angle_beta   90.00
_cell.angle_gamma   90.00
#
_symmetry.space_group_name_H-M   'P 1'
#
loop_
_entity.id
_entity.type
_entity.pdbx_description
1 polymer ?
#
loop_
_entity_poly.entity_id
_entity_poly.type
_entity_poly.pdbx_seq_one_letter_code
_entity_poly.pdbx_strand_id
1 'polypeptide(L)'
;MTDRIALDVSAKRWLKEKALAEGTVLQSFAFDEVHKHLYVLQVRPGGGESGHLRLNKLDYEGELLGSMKLQGFGHGVSMGVQNAADGKVWIWTEADAKGGYGQGVTRFRFADGATRTGADVNIRKPIPASINNQPSVCMASKRIAVRYRVKGKPRYRVWDLDAFVARDYADPVADIAQPEAHPDQRIPFQGYALYGDHIYQLAGTAYDAEANPPARFGNAYVSSIDITTGELVQRLRTEAGRSLVFREPEGVAVRAKGEAGLFLGFASGAAGERRFSLYRKPLA
;
A
#
# COMPACT_ATOMS: atom_id res chain seq x y z
N MET A 1 13.80 20.06 6.30
CA MET A 1 14.03 19.14 5.17
C MET A 1 13.41 17.81 5.58
N THR A 2 12.41 17.35 4.87
CA THR A 2 11.85 16.01 5.07
C THR A 2 12.83 15.01 4.49
N ASP A 3 13.26 14.05 5.31
CA ASP A 3 14.22 13.02 4.91
C ASP A 3 13.69 12.27 3.69
N ARG A 4 14.41 12.35 2.58
CA ARG A 4 14.11 11.58 1.38
C ARG A 4 14.71 10.20 1.51
N ILE A 5 13.96 9.16 1.12
CA ILE A 5 14.47 7.79 1.15
C ILE A 5 15.40 7.58 -0.05
N ALA A 6 16.61 7.11 0.21
CA ALA A 6 17.59 6.79 -0.82
C ALA A 6 17.19 5.49 -1.55
N LEU A 7 16.78 5.61 -2.81
CA LEU A 7 16.36 4.45 -3.61
C LEU A 7 17.53 3.64 -4.19
N ASP A 8 18.72 4.21 -4.27
CA ASP A 8 19.96 3.57 -4.75
C ASP A 8 20.62 2.66 -3.72
N VAL A 9 20.27 2.79 -2.45
CA VAL A 9 20.75 1.87 -1.41
C VAL A 9 20.08 0.51 -1.53
N SER A 10 20.87 -0.56 -1.42
CA SER A 10 20.36 -1.93 -1.47
C SER A 10 19.38 -2.22 -0.35
N ALA A 11 18.25 -2.86 -0.69
CA ALA A 11 17.27 -3.23 0.31
C ALA A 11 17.74 -4.44 1.13
N LYS A 12 17.57 -4.37 2.45
CA LYS A 12 17.86 -5.47 3.37
C LYS A 12 16.58 -6.23 3.70
N ARG A 13 16.66 -7.56 3.76
CA ARG A 13 15.54 -8.40 4.19
C ARG A 13 15.17 -8.08 5.65
N TRP A 14 13.89 -7.82 5.89
CA TRP A 14 13.32 -7.61 7.23
C TRP A 14 12.47 -8.82 7.66
N LEU A 15 11.50 -9.25 6.84
CA LEU A 15 10.75 -10.49 7.04
C LEU A 15 10.92 -11.40 5.82
N LYS A 16 10.90 -12.73 6.05
CA LYS A 16 11.00 -13.71 4.97
C LYS A 16 9.87 -14.73 5.05
N GLU A 17 9.14 -14.89 3.95
CA GLU A 17 8.19 -15.98 3.67
C GLU A 17 7.21 -16.26 4.81
N LYS A 18 6.66 -15.19 5.39
CA LYS A 18 5.67 -15.26 6.46
C LYS A 18 4.28 -15.62 5.91
N ALA A 19 3.51 -16.35 6.70
CA ALA A 19 2.15 -16.74 6.36
C ALA A 19 1.15 -15.60 6.66
N LEU A 20 0.07 -15.58 5.90
CA LEU A 20 -1.12 -14.78 6.16
C LEU A 20 -2.32 -15.70 6.32
N ALA A 21 -3.49 -15.15 6.67
CA ALA A 21 -4.70 -15.95 6.90
C ALA A 21 -5.25 -16.63 5.63
N GLU A 22 -4.94 -16.09 4.45
CA GLU A 22 -5.34 -16.66 3.16
C GLU A 22 -4.08 -17.09 2.38
N GLY A 23 -4.22 -18.08 1.50
CA GLY A 23 -3.13 -18.52 0.61
C GLY A 23 -2.97 -17.66 -0.65
N THR A 24 -3.47 -16.43 -0.65
CA THR A 24 -3.38 -15.46 -1.74
C THR A 24 -2.20 -14.50 -1.54
N VAL A 25 -1.88 -13.68 -2.55
CA VAL A 25 -0.85 -12.65 -2.44
C VAL A 25 -1.27 -11.53 -1.48
N LEU A 26 -0.30 -10.92 -0.79
CA LEU A 26 -0.54 -9.63 -0.12
C LEU A 26 -0.81 -8.57 -1.21
N GLN A 27 -1.54 -7.51 -0.86
CA GLN A 27 -1.77 -6.38 -1.77
C GLN A 27 -1.12 -5.09 -1.25
N SER A 28 -1.23 -4.85 0.03
CA SER A 28 -0.57 -3.73 0.70
C SER A 28 -0.39 -4.02 2.19
N PHE A 29 0.40 -3.17 2.82
CA PHE A 29 0.64 -3.23 4.25
C PHE A 29 0.91 -1.85 4.82
N ALA A 30 0.74 -1.71 6.15
CA ALA A 30 1.07 -0.48 6.87
C ALA A 30 1.46 -0.80 8.32
N PHE A 31 2.25 0.09 8.92
CA PHE A 31 2.79 -0.07 10.27
C PHE A 31 1.98 0.71 11.30
N ASP A 32 1.63 0.06 12.40
CA ASP A 32 1.29 0.69 13.67
C ASP A 32 2.58 0.81 14.49
N GLU A 33 3.23 1.95 14.39
CA GLU A 33 4.54 2.17 15.01
C GLU A 33 4.46 2.37 16.53
N VAL A 34 3.25 2.63 17.06
CA VAL A 34 3.01 2.81 18.49
C VAL A 34 2.94 1.46 19.19
N HIS A 35 2.18 0.52 18.63
CA HIS A 35 1.94 -0.79 19.25
C HIS A 35 2.79 -1.89 18.61
N LYS A 36 3.67 -1.56 17.66
CA LYS A 36 4.54 -2.51 16.94
C LYS A 36 3.75 -3.62 16.24
N HIS A 37 2.68 -3.22 15.52
CA HIS A 37 1.91 -4.13 14.70
C HIS A 37 2.09 -3.83 13.21
N LEU A 38 2.02 -4.88 12.40
CA LEU A 38 1.95 -4.83 10.95
C LEU A 38 0.55 -5.23 10.52
N TYR A 39 -0.09 -4.39 9.72
CA TYR A 39 -1.37 -4.70 9.08
C TYR A 39 -1.13 -5.02 7.61
N VAL A 40 -1.70 -6.13 7.11
CA VAL A 40 -1.51 -6.59 5.73
C VAL A 40 -2.86 -6.90 5.09
N LEU A 41 -3.13 -6.35 3.93
CA LEU A 41 -4.30 -6.66 3.11
C LEU A 41 -3.98 -7.76 2.09
N GLN A 42 -4.95 -8.65 1.89
CA GLN A 42 -5.00 -9.66 0.83
C GLN A 42 -6.34 -9.61 0.12
N VAL A 43 -6.38 -9.87 -1.18
CA VAL A 43 -7.63 -10.26 -1.87
C VAL A 43 -8.00 -11.66 -1.41
N ARG A 44 -9.26 -11.88 -1.01
CA ARG A 44 -9.74 -13.21 -0.63
C ARG A 44 -9.89 -14.11 -1.88
N PRO A 45 -9.76 -15.42 -1.73
CA PRO A 45 -10.01 -16.35 -2.84
C PRO A 45 -11.36 -16.06 -3.52
N GLY A 46 -11.36 -15.86 -4.85
CA GLY A 46 -12.56 -15.50 -5.64
C GLY A 46 -13.12 -14.09 -5.37
N GLY A 47 -12.46 -13.28 -4.54
CA GLY A 47 -12.95 -11.96 -4.09
C GLY A 47 -12.54 -10.77 -4.97
N GLY A 48 -11.78 -10.97 -6.04
CA GLY A 48 -11.17 -9.88 -6.83
C GLY A 48 -12.19 -8.88 -7.37
N GLU A 49 -13.16 -9.34 -8.17
CA GLU A 49 -14.19 -8.46 -8.76
C GLU A 49 -15.18 -7.90 -7.75
N SER A 50 -15.45 -8.66 -6.68
CA SER A 50 -16.34 -8.24 -5.59
C SER A 50 -15.69 -7.30 -4.60
N GLY A 51 -14.37 -7.09 -4.67
CA GLY A 51 -13.62 -6.27 -3.73
C GLY A 51 -13.58 -6.86 -2.32
N HIS A 52 -13.54 -8.19 -2.18
CA HIS A 52 -13.49 -8.86 -0.89
C HIS A 52 -12.05 -9.03 -0.43
N LEU A 53 -11.72 -8.45 0.74
CA LEU A 53 -10.38 -8.47 1.30
C LEU A 53 -10.32 -9.24 2.63
N ARG A 54 -9.11 -9.66 2.99
CA ARG A 54 -8.72 -10.08 4.33
C ARG A 54 -7.72 -9.06 4.87
N LEU A 55 -8.00 -8.50 6.03
CA LEU A 55 -7.05 -7.69 6.79
C LEU A 55 -6.43 -8.57 7.89
N ASN A 56 -5.11 -8.73 7.83
CA ASN A 56 -4.32 -9.46 8.79
C ASN A 56 -3.64 -8.47 9.74
N LYS A 57 -3.56 -8.82 11.03
CA LYS A 57 -2.77 -8.12 12.04
C LYS A 57 -1.65 -9.05 12.47
N LEU A 58 -0.41 -8.58 12.39
CA LEU A 58 0.78 -9.33 12.77
C LEU A 58 1.61 -8.51 13.77
N ASP A 59 2.50 -9.18 14.48
CA ASP A 59 3.60 -8.52 15.18
C ASP A 59 4.73 -8.15 14.19
N TYR A 60 5.82 -7.58 14.70
CA TYR A 60 6.98 -7.20 13.88
C TYR A 60 7.89 -8.39 13.53
N GLU A 61 7.72 -9.52 14.16
CA GLU A 61 8.34 -10.80 13.82
C GLU A 61 7.59 -11.51 12.68
N GLY A 62 6.41 -10.98 12.31
CA GLY A 62 5.56 -11.48 11.23
C GLY A 62 4.67 -12.64 11.65
N GLU A 63 4.44 -12.81 12.95
CA GLU A 63 3.50 -13.81 13.45
C GLU A 63 2.07 -13.26 13.43
N LEU A 64 1.12 -14.07 12.98
CA LEU A 64 -0.29 -13.70 12.83
C LEU A 64 -0.97 -13.58 14.20
N LEU A 65 -1.42 -12.39 14.56
CA LEU A 65 -2.14 -12.09 15.80
C LEU A 65 -3.67 -12.15 15.63
N GLY A 66 -4.17 -12.08 14.41
CA GLY A 66 -5.59 -12.15 14.12
C GLY A 66 -5.90 -11.65 12.72
N SER A 67 -7.16 -11.80 12.29
CA SER A 67 -7.61 -11.34 10.98
C SER A 67 -9.08 -11.01 10.94
N MET A 68 -9.49 -10.14 10.01
CA MET A 68 -10.90 -9.81 9.77
C MET A 68 -11.23 -9.78 8.28
N LYS A 69 -12.52 -9.96 7.95
CA LYS A 69 -13.04 -9.94 6.59
C LYS A 69 -13.59 -8.55 6.26
N LEU A 70 -13.27 -8.06 5.04
CA LEU A 70 -13.81 -6.83 4.49
C LEU A 70 -14.56 -7.18 3.20
N GLN A 71 -15.86 -6.92 3.12
CA GLN A 71 -16.69 -7.29 1.99
C GLN A 71 -17.08 -6.06 1.18
N GLY A 72 -16.75 -6.04 -0.11
CA GLY A 72 -17.05 -4.93 -1.01
C GLY A 72 -16.21 -3.69 -0.75
N PHE A 73 -14.98 -3.86 -0.28
CA PHE A 73 -14.08 -2.73 0.01
C PHE A 73 -13.28 -2.29 -1.22
N GLY A 74 -12.61 -3.20 -1.91
CA GLY A 74 -11.83 -2.90 -3.10
C GLY A 74 -10.72 -3.90 -3.37
N HIS A 75 -9.64 -3.47 -4.04
CA HIS A 75 -8.50 -4.32 -4.38
C HIS A 75 -7.43 -4.37 -3.26
N GLY A 76 -7.36 -3.32 -2.45
CA GLY A 76 -6.40 -3.25 -1.36
C GLY A 76 -4.99 -2.83 -1.76
N VAL A 77 -4.82 -2.18 -2.90
CA VAL A 77 -3.49 -1.78 -3.46
C VAL A 77 -2.71 -0.85 -2.54
N SER A 78 -3.39 -0.13 -1.65
CA SER A 78 -2.78 0.77 -0.69
C SER A 78 -3.67 0.89 0.54
N MET A 79 -3.05 1.10 1.69
CA MET A 79 -3.71 1.31 2.97
C MET A 79 -2.91 2.24 3.87
N GLY A 80 -3.53 2.72 4.96
CA GLY A 80 -2.85 3.52 5.95
C GLY A 80 -3.21 3.13 7.38
N VAL A 81 -2.33 3.41 8.32
CA VAL A 81 -2.59 3.31 9.76
C VAL A 81 -2.50 4.70 10.38
N GLN A 82 -3.50 5.06 11.16
CA GLN A 82 -3.55 6.30 11.94
C GLN A 82 -3.61 5.98 13.42
N ASN A 83 -2.59 6.40 14.16
CA ASN A 83 -2.61 6.42 15.62
C ASN A 83 -3.23 7.75 16.04
N ALA A 84 -4.44 7.73 16.57
CA ALA A 84 -5.16 8.92 17.02
C ALA A 84 -4.72 9.33 18.44
N ALA A 85 -4.91 10.60 18.80
CA ALA A 85 -4.52 11.15 20.09
C ALA A 85 -5.24 10.48 21.28
N ASP A 86 -6.42 9.89 21.05
CA ASP A 86 -7.20 9.14 22.04
C ASP A 86 -6.71 7.68 22.20
N GLY A 87 -5.55 7.33 21.65
CA GLY A 87 -4.95 5.98 21.71
C GLY A 87 -5.58 4.96 20.74
N LYS A 88 -6.59 5.36 19.96
CA LYS A 88 -7.23 4.45 19.00
C LYS A 88 -6.40 4.31 17.75
N VAL A 89 -6.36 3.08 17.22
CA VAL A 89 -5.73 2.75 15.93
C VAL A 89 -6.82 2.65 14.87
N TRP A 90 -6.70 3.46 13.82
CA TRP A 90 -7.59 3.48 12.68
C TRP A 90 -6.89 2.94 11.44
N ILE A 91 -7.55 2.05 10.74
CA ILE A 91 -7.10 1.50 9.45
C ILE A 91 -7.85 2.22 8.35
N TRP A 92 -7.11 2.85 7.44
CA TRP A 92 -7.62 3.51 6.24
C TRP A 92 -7.49 2.58 5.04
N THR A 93 -8.56 2.41 4.28
CA THR A 93 -8.56 1.66 3.02
C THR A 93 -9.65 2.17 2.08
N GLU A 94 -9.63 1.70 0.87
CA GLU A 94 -10.72 1.90 -0.07
C GLU A 94 -12.02 1.21 0.40
N ALA A 95 -13.17 1.68 -0.10
CA ALA A 95 -14.49 1.11 0.18
C ALA A 95 -15.45 1.35 -0.99
N ASP A 96 -16.62 0.67 -0.98
CA ASP A 96 -17.65 0.76 -2.02
C ASP A 96 -17.11 0.25 -3.36
N ALA A 97 -16.77 -1.04 -3.41
CA ALA A 97 -16.14 -1.65 -4.59
C ALA A 97 -17.06 -1.68 -5.81
N LYS A 98 -16.52 -1.28 -6.96
CA LYS A 98 -17.08 -1.53 -8.29
C LYS A 98 -15.98 -2.10 -9.19
N GLY A 99 -16.21 -3.26 -9.81
CA GLY A 99 -15.21 -3.95 -10.62
C GLY A 99 -13.92 -4.20 -9.84
N GLY A 100 -14.05 -4.57 -8.59
CA GLY A 100 -12.92 -4.87 -7.70
C GLY A 100 -12.21 -3.67 -7.08
N TYR A 101 -12.56 -2.41 -7.40
CA TYR A 101 -11.87 -1.22 -6.90
C TYR A 101 -12.80 -0.29 -6.13
N GLY A 102 -12.33 0.26 -5.01
CA GLY A 102 -13.12 1.14 -4.15
C GLY A 102 -13.46 2.48 -4.80
N GLN A 103 -14.72 2.88 -4.69
CA GLN A 103 -15.20 4.16 -5.19
C GLN A 103 -15.04 5.29 -4.18
N GLY A 104 -14.74 4.98 -2.94
CA GLY A 104 -14.47 5.91 -1.86
C GLY A 104 -13.41 5.37 -0.92
N VAL A 105 -13.17 6.08 0.17
CA VAL A 105 -12.26 5.69 1.25
C VAL A 105 -13.00 5.64 2.58
N THR A 106 -12.54 4.79 3.47
CA THR A 106 -13.08 4.69 4.82
C THR A 106 -11.99 4.47 5.86
N ARG A 107 -12.33 4.67 7.13
CA ARG A 107 -11.52 4.19 8.25
C ARG A 107 -12.37 3.41 9.24
N PHE A 108 -11.76 2.40 9.82
CA PHE A 108 -12.37 1.56 10.86
C PHE A 108 -11.30 1.04 11.82
N ARG A 109 -11.73 0.40 12.89
CA ARG A 109 -10.84 -0.28 13.85
C ARG A 109 -10.78 -1.76 13.53
N PHE A 110 -9.59 -2.35 13.69
CA PHE A 110 -9.42 -3.80 13.62
C PHE A 110 -10.22 -4.48 14.73
N ALA A 111 -10.87 -5.60 14.38
CA ALA A 111 -11.54 -6.48 15.32
C ALA A 111 -11.35 -7.91 14.82
N ASP A 112 -10.63 -8.72 15.59
CA ASP A 112 -10.32 -10.10 15.23
C ASP A 112 -11.59 -10.91 15.00
N GLY A 113 -11.57 -11.79 13.99
CA GLY A 113 -12.69 -12.64 13.57
C GLY A 113 -13.87 -11.90 12.92
N ALA A 114 -13.93 -10.57 13.00
CA ALA A 114 -15.07 -9.81 12.49
C ALA A 114 -15.16 -9.80 10.97
N THR A 115 -16.39 -9.57 10.49
CA THR A 115 -16.68 -9.20 9.09
C THR A 115 -17.20 -7.76 9.08
N ARG A 116 -16.72 -6.94 8.14
CA ARG A 116 -17.26 -5.61 7.87
C ARG A 116 -17.70 -5.48 6.42
N THR A 117 -18.78 -4.77 6.24
CA THR A 117 -19.35 -4.39 4.93
C THR A 117 -19.35 -2.88 4.78
N GLY A 118 -19.76 -2.36 3.61
CA GLY A 118 -19.95 -0.93 3.42
C GLY A 118 -20.95 -0.29 4.38
N ALA A 119 -21.94 -1.05 4.88
CA ALA A 119 -22.92 -0.57 5.86
C ALA A 119 -22.34 -0.37 7.26
N ASP A 120 -21.25 -1.03 7.59
CA ASP A 120 -20.59 -0.97 8.91
C ASP A 120 -19.57 0.17 9.03
N VAL A 121 -19.37 0.93 7.95
CA VAL A 121 -18.30 1.94 7.89
C VAL A 121 -18.80 3.24 7.30
N ASN A 122 -18.14 4.33 7.67
CA ASN A 122 -18.45 5.65 7.16
C ASN A 122 -17.62 5.94 5.90
N ILE A 123 -18.20 5.71 4.74
CA ILE A 123 -17.55 5.92 3.45
C ILE A 123 -17.44 7.42 3.14
N ARG A 124 -16.30 7.83 2.65
CA ARG A 124 -15.96 9.20 2.27
C ARG A 124 -15.66 9.26 0.78
N LYS A 125 -16.14 10.31 0.13
CA LYS A 125 -15.91 10.59 -1.29
C LYS A 125 -15.24 11.97 -1.42
N PRO A 126 -13.94 12.09 -1.08
CA PRO A 126 -13.26 13.39 -1.04
C PRO A 126 -13.12 14.03 -2.41
N ILE A 127 -13.21 13.26 -3.48
CA ILE A 127 -13.07 13.71 -4.85
C ILE A 127 -14.30 13.28 -5.64
N PRO A 128 -15.20 14.21 -5.99
CA PRO A 128 -16.38 13.90 -6.80
C PRO A 128 -16.01 13.25 -8.13
N ALA A 129 -16.86 12.32 -8.59
CA ALA A 129 -16.68 11.58 -9.86
C ALA A 129 -15.37 10.77 -9.99
N SER A 130 -14.58 10.62 -8.92
CA SER A 130 -13.40 9.76 -8.93
C SER A 130 -13.78 8.29 -8.78
N ILE A 131 -12.89 7.41 -9.24
CA ILE A 131 -12.93 5.96 -9.03
C ILE A 131 -11.56 5.46 -8.55
N ASN A 132 -11.48 4.23 -8.05
CA ASN A 132 -10.22 3.61 -7.58
C ASN A 132 -9.53 4.46 -6.52
N ASN A 133 -10.26 4.79 -5.44
CA ASN A 133 -9.77 5.65 -4.37
C ASN A 133 -8.96 4.84 -3.35
N GLN A 134 -7.66 4.98 -3.36
CA GLN A 134 -6.70 4.19 -2.59
C GLN A 134 -5.93 5.11 -1.63
N PRO A 135 -6.10 4.99 -0.30
CA PRO A 135 -5.47 5.89 0.66
C PRO A 135 -4.07 5.41 1.09
N SER A 136 -3.21 6.36 1.44
CA SER A 136 -1.96 6.12 2.18
C SER A 136 -1.78 7.20 3.24
N VAL A 137 -1.40 6.82 4.46
CA VAL A 137 -1.25 7.75 5.60
C VAL A 137 0.22 7.83 6.01
N CYS A 138 0.70 9.06 6.17
CA CYS A 138 2.00 9.35 6.78
C CYS A 138 1.78 10.03 8.14
N MET A 139 2.01 9.30 9.23
CA MET A 139 1.89 9.86 10.57
C MET A 139 3.02 10.84 10.92
N ALA A 140 4.20 10.72 10.30
CA ALA A 140 5.32 11.62 10.53
C ALA A 140 5.03 13.05 10.05
N SER A 141 4.36 13.20 8.90
CA SER A 141 3.93 14.50 8.37
C SER A 141 2.47 14.85 8.66
N LYS A 142 1.72 13.98 9.35
CA LYS A 142 0.27 14.09 9.57
C LYS A 142 -0.51 14.37 8.29
N ARG A 143 -0.23 13.61 7.24
CA ARG A 143 -0.87 13.74 5.93
C ARG A 143 -1.51 12.43 5.48
N ILE A 144 -2.52 12.55 4.63
CA ILE A 144 -3.14 11.46 3.90
C ILE A 144 -3.12 11.76 2.41
N ALA A 145 -2.65 10.81 1.62
CA ALA A 145 -2.79 10.83 0.17
C ALA A 145 -3.92 9.88 -0.25
N VAL A 146 -4.64 10.25 -1.29
CA VAL A 146 -5.56 9.36 -2.00
C VAL A 146 -5.12 9.30 -3.46
N ARG A 147 -4.76 8.10 -3.92
CA ARG A 147 -4.63 7.82 -5.34
C ARG A 147 -6.02 7.58 -5.90
N TYR A 148 -6.34 8.17 -7.05
CA TYR A 148 -7.67 8.08 -7.65
C TYR A 148 -7.58 8.19 -9.17
N ARG A 149 -8.68 7.90 -9.87
CA ARG A 149 -8.83 8.13 -11.30
C ARG A 149 -10.00 9.05 -11.58
N VAL A 150 -9.79 10.01 -12.50
CA VAL A 150 -10.84 10.84 -13.09
C VAL A 150 -10.65 10.80 -14.59
N LYS A 151 -11.72 10.50 -15.34
CA LYS A 151 -11.68 10.35 -16.83
C LYS A 151 -10.54 9.41 -17.28
N GLY A 152 -10.35 8.30 -16.56
CA GLY A 152 -9.32 7.31 -16.85
C GLY A 152 -7.89 7.68 -16.43
N LYS A 153 -7.62 8.94 -16.07
CA LYS A 153 -6.27 9.41 -15.71
C LYS A 153 -6.01 9.22 -14.21
N PRO A 154 -4.90 8.56 -13.82
CA PRO A 154 -4.54 8.39 -12.43
C PRO A 154 -3.90 9.67 -11.88
N ARG A 155 -4.21 9.99 -10.62
CA ARG A 155 -3.72 11.17 -9.91
C ARG A 155 -3.49 10.83 -8.43
N TYR A 156 -2.74 11.68 -7.73
CA TYR A 156 -2.62 11.72 -6.28
C TYR A 156 -3.13 13.06 -5.76
N ARG A 157 -3.93 13.04 -4.69
CA ARG A 157 -4.28 14.25 -3.94
C ARG A 157 -3.93 14.02 -2.48
N VAL A 158 -3.29 15.03 -1.87
CA VAL A 158 -2.77 14.96 -0.51
C VAL A 158 -3.44 16.04 0.33
N TRP A 159 -3.82 15.70 1.56
CA TRP A 159 -4.39 16.62 2.53
C TRP A 159 -3.66 16.50 3.87
N ASP A 160 -3.82 17.52 4.71
CA ASP A 160 -3.65 17.38 6.13
C ASP A 160 -4.57 16.27 6.66
N LEU A 161 -4.07 15.41 7.55
CA LEU A 161 -4.82 14.27 8.04
C LEU A 161 -6.00 14.69 8.94
N ASP A 162 -5.82 15.73 9.74
CA ASP A 162 -6.87 16.19 10.67
C ASP A 162 -8.00 16.87 9.88
N ALA A 163 -7.69 17.69 8.87
CA ALA A 163 -8.66 18.24 7.92
C ALA A 163 -9.43 17.14 7.19
N PHE A 164 -8.72 16.12 6.68
CA PHE A 164 -9.36 14.98 6.01
C PHE A 164 -10.27 14.18 6.95
N VAL A 165 -9.88 14.01 8.21
CA VAL A 165 -10.70 13.39 9.26
C VAL A 165 -11.95 14.20 9.54
N ALA A 166 -11.83 15.50 9.59
CA ALA A 166 -12.96 16.45 9.75
C ALA A 166 -13.87 16.55 8.51
N ARG A 167 -13.50 15.90 7.39
CA ARG A 167 -14.16 15.99 6.07
C ARG A 167 -14.02 17.35 5.40
N ASP A 168 -13.04 18.11 5.80
CA ASP A 168 -12.62 19.30 5.09
C ASP A 168 -11.66 18.89 3.94
N TYR A 169 -12.16 18.96 2.72
CA TYR A 169 -11.44 18.58 1.52
C TYR A 169 -11.12 19.76 0.61
N ALA A 170 -11.44 20.99 1.03
CA ALA A 170 -11.37 22.18 0.19
C ALA A 170 -9.92 22.49 -0.23
N ASP A 171 -9.01 22.43 0.73
CA ASP A 171 -7.63 22.86 0.55
C ASP A 171 -6.64 21.69 0.60
N PRO A 172 -6.44 20.94 -0.49
CA PRO A 172 -5.44 19.90 -0.55
C PRO A 172 -4.02 20.51 -0.55
N VAL A 173 -3.11 19.84 0.15
CA VAL A 173 -1.67 20.18 0.15
C VAL A 173 -1.07 20.01 -1.24
N ALA A 174 -1.56 19.03 -2.01
CA ALA A 174 -1.14 18.76 -3.38
C ALA A 174 -2.24 18.05 -4.17
N ASP A 175 -2.26 18.27 -5.48
CA ASP A 175 -3.07 17.53 -6.46
C ASP A 175 -2.29 17.36 -7.76
N ILE A 176 -1.64 16.22 -7.92
CA ILE A 176 -0.69 15.97 -9.00
C ILE A 176 -1.15 14.81 -9.90
N ALA A 177 -0.78 14.87 -11.18
CA ALA A 177 -0.88 13.70 -12.05
C ALA A 177 0.03 12.59 -11.51
N GLN A 178 -0.40 11.34 -11.61
CA GLN A 178 0.49 10.22 -11.32
C GLN A 178 1.48 10.05 -12.48
N PRO A 179 2.79 10.23 -12.30
CA PRO A 179 3.77 9.80 -13.26
C PRO A 179 3.65 8.30 -13.52
N GLU A 180 3.90 7.87 -14.75
CA GLU A 180 3.89 6.44 -15.08
C GLU A 180 4.78 5.66 -14.10
N ALA A 181 4.26 4.56 -13.57
CA ALA A 181 5.01 3.70 -12.65
C ALA A 181 6.21 3.07 -13.37
N HIS A 182 6.05 2.76 -14.66
CA HIS A 182 7.12 2.37 -15.59
C HIS A 182 6.75 2.76 -17.03
N PRO A 183 7.72 3.15 -17.90
CA PRO A 183 7.46 3.47 -19.32
C PRO A 183 6.88 2.30 -20.11
N ASP A 184 7.29 1.06 -19.79
CA ASP A 184 6.65 -0.13 -20.31
C ASP A 184 5.35 -0.39 -19.54
N GLN A 185 4.21 -0.14 -20.19
CA GLN A 185 2.89 -0.28 -19.60
C GLN A 185 2.51 -1.74 -19.26
N ARG A 186 3.28 -2.74 -19.72
CA ARG A 186 3.15 -4.14 -19.32
C ARG A 186 3.67 -4.38 -17.89
N ILE A 187 4.37 -3.40 -17.30
CA ILE A 187 4.83 -3.42 -15.92
C ILE A 187 3.82 -2.63 -15.07
N PRO A 188 2.88 -3.33 -14.37
CA PRO A 188 1.79 -2.68 -13.67
C PRO A 188 2.27 -1.96 -12.42
N PHE A 189 1.45 -0.98 -12.00
CA PHE A 189 1.54 -0.35 -10.69
C PHE A 189 1.09 -1.34 -9.60
N GLN A 190 1.88 -1.45 -8.52
CA GLN A 190 1.72 -2.43 -7.44
C GLN A 190 1.55 -1.78 -6.05
N GLY A 191 1.43 -0.48 -5.99
CA GLY A 191 1.19 0.21 -4.73
C GLY A 191 2.00 1.49 -4.57
N TYR A 192 1.66 2.26 -3.53
CA TYR A 192 2.38 3.48 -3.18
C TYR A 192 2.33 3.77 -1.69
N ALA A 193 3.27 4.58 -1.22
CA ALA A 193 3.31 5.14 0.12
C ALA A 193 3.61 6.64 0.07
N LEU A 194 2.99 7.40 0.99
CA LEU A 194 3.30 8.80 1.24
C LEU A 194 4.34 8.90 2.37
N TYR A 195 5.39 9.70 2.18
CA TYR A 195 6.30 10.08 3.26
C TYR A 195 6.85 11.49 3.05
N GLY A 196 6.61 12.38 4.00
CA GLY A 196 6.98 13.78 3.88
C GLY A 196 6.38 14.44 2.65
N ASP A 197 7.24 15.01 1.81
CA ASP A 197 6.87 15.66 0.55
C ASP A 197 7.06 14.72 -0.67
N HIS A 198 7.10 13.40 -0.44
CA HIS A 198 7.31 12.42 -1.51
C HIS A 198 6.26 11.30 -1.50
N ILE A 199 5.90 10.88 -2.71
CA ILE A 199 5.20 9.61 -2.96
C ILE A 199 6.21 8.61 -3.51
N TYR A 200 6.20 7.39 -2.95
CA TYR A 200 6.98 6.26 -3.43
C TYR A 200 6.05 5.26 -4.11
N GLN A 201 6.30 4.94 -5.39
CA GLN A 201 5.55 3.96 -6.16
C GLN A 201 6.34 2.67 -6.30
N LEU A 202 5.63 1.55 -6.29
CA LEU A 202 6.15 0.23 -6.65
C LEU A 202 5.48 -0.22 -7.95
N ALA A 203 6.25 -0.82 -8.86
CA ALA A 203 5.78 -1.43 -10.08
C ALA A 203 6.52 -2.74 -10.35
N GLY A 204 5.88 -3.67 -11.04
CA GLY A 204 6.51 -4.95 -11.40
C GLY A 204 5.48 -6.04 -11.63
N THR A 205 5.99 -7.22 -12.02
CA THR A 205 5.20 -8.45 -12.18
C THR A 205 5.86 -9.60 -11.43
N ALA A 206 5.12 -10.66 -11.23
CA ALA A 206 5.68 -11.93 -10.79
C ALA A 206 6.77 -12.41 -11.75
N TYR A 207 7.66 -13.31 -11.28
CA TYR A 207 8.55 -14.03 -12.15
C TYR A 207 7.77 -14.89 -13.14
N ASP A 208 8.19 -14.82 -14.37
CA ASP A 208 7.67 -15.55 -15.52
C ASP A 208 8.83 -16.00 -16.40
N ALA A 209 8.72 -17.16 -17.02
CA ALA A 209 9.82 -17.76 -17.79
C ALA A 209 10.22 -16.94 -19.03
N GLU A 210 9.27 -16.22 -19.62
CA GLU A 210 9.48 -15.49 -20.87
C GLU A 210 9.60 -13.98 -20.65
N ALA A 211 8.58 -13.37 -20.00
CA ALA A 211 8.47 -11.92 -19.87
C ALA A 211 9.32 -11.36 -18.72
N ASN A 212 9.45 -12.10 -17.62
CA ASN A 212 10.18 -11.66 -16.42
C ASN A 212 10.99 -12.80 -15.78
N PRO A 213 11.98 -13.39 -16.48
CA PRO A 213 12.70 -14.56 -15.96
C PRO A 213 13.58 -14.21 -14.75
N PRO A 214 13.68 -15.13 -13.76
CA PRO A 214 14.51 -14.94 -12.56
C PRO A 214 15.97 -14.62 -12.86
N ALA A 215 16.53 -15.15 -13.93
CA ALA A 215 17.92 -14.91 -14.36
C ALA A 215 18.23 -13.44 -14.67
N ARG A 216 17.20 -12.61 -14.93
CA ARG A 216 17.31 -11.15 -15.13
C ARG A 216 17.06 -10.34 -13.87
N PHE A 217 16.89 -11.00 -12.70
CA PHE A 217 16.65 -10.38 -11.40
C PHE A 217 15.33 -9.60 -11.29
N GLY A 218 14.41 -9.85 -12.22
CA GLY A 218 13.05 -9.31 -12.22
C GLY A 218 12.93 -7.87 -12.71
N ASN A 219 11.67 -7.44 -12.83
CA ASN A 219 11.26 -6.14 -13.35
C ASN A 219 10.58 -5.26 -12.28
N ALA A 220 10.94 -5.42 -11.00
CA ALA A 220 10.41 -4.57 -9.95
C ALA A 220 11.13 -3.21 -9.93
N TYR A 221 10.36 -2.11 -9.95
CA TYR A 221 10.86 -0.74 -9.94
C TYR A 221 10.26 0.04 -8.78
N VAL A 222 11.08 0.87 -8.14
CA VAL A 222 10.66 1.84 -7.13
C VAL A 222 10.91 3.23 -7.66
N SER A 223 9.92 4.10 -7.52
CA SER A 223 10.02 5.51 -7.95
C SER A 223 9.73 6.43 -6.79
N SER A 224 10.36 7.60 -6.76
CA SER A 224 10.01 8.73 -5.88
C SER A 224 9.49 9.90 -6.69
N ILE A 225 8.41 10.53 -6.21
CA ILE A 225 7.72 11.66 -6.84
C ILE A 225 7.64 12.77 -5.81
N ASP A 226 8.04 13.97 -6.17
CA ASP A 226 7.85 15.18 -5.37
C ASP A 226 6.39 15.62 -5.46
N ILE A 227 5.69 15.76 -4.34
CA ILE A 227 4.27 16.17 -4.35
C ILE A 227 4.09 17.66 -4.60
N THR A 228 5.14 18.48 -4.44
CA THR A 228 5.09 19.92 -4.66
C THR A 228 5.12 20.25 -6.14
N THR A 229 5.96 19.54 -6.90
CA THR A 229 6.14 19.74 -8.34
C THR A 229 5.36 18.75 -9.19
N GLY A 230 5.07 17.57 -8.66
CA GLY A 230 4.50 16.44 -9.40
C GLY A 230 5.54 15.68 -10.24
N GLU A 231 6.81 16.04 -10.12
CA GLU A 231 7.88 15.45 -10.93
C GLU A 231 8.36 14.10 -10.40
N LEU A 232 8.68 13.21 -11.34
CA LEU A 232 9.39 11.97 -11.03
C LEU A 232 10.84 12.30 -10.71
N VAL A 233 11.22 12.20 -9.43
CA VAL A 233 12.57 12.52 -8.95
C VAL A 233 13.55 11.40 -9.29
N GLN A 234 13.14 10.14 -9.08
CA GLN A 234 13.99 8.97 -9.27
C GLN A 234 13.14 7.73 -9.60
N ARG A 235 13.66 6.86 -10.45
CA ARG A 235 13.12 5.51 -10.67
C ARG A 235 14.28 4.53 -10.77
N LEU A 236 14.29 3.51 -9.94
CA LEU A 236 15.33 2.50 -9.90
C LEU A 236 14.74 1.09 -9.86
N ARG A 237 15.37 0.18 -10.57
CA ARG A 237 15.07 -1.25 -10.45
C ARG A 237 15.57 -1.74 -9.08
N THR A 238 14.81 -2.63 -8.46
CA THR A 238 15.20 -3.27 -7.20
C THR A 238 15.37 -4.78 -7.39
N GLU A 239 16.45 -5.31 -6.84
CA GLU A 239 16.73 -6.75 -6.78
C GLU A 239 16.30 -7.37 -5.44
N ALA A 240 15.59 -6.61 -4.61
CA ALA A 240 15.05 -7.11 -3.34
C ALA A 240 14.26 -8.41 -3.58
N GLY A 241 14.52 -9.43 -2.78
CA GLY A 241 13.83 -10.71 -2.91
C GLY A 241 14.17 -11.53 -4.17
N ARG A 242 15.27 -11.26 -4.87
CA ARG A 242 15.61 -11.92 -6.14
C ARG A 242 15.67 -13.46 -6.08
N SER A 243 15.87 -14.04 -4.91
CA SER A 243 15.88 -15.49 -4.69
C SER A 243 14.51 -16.09 -4.33
N LEU A 244 13.47 -15.27 -4.24
CA LEU A 244 12.12 -15.77 -3.95
C LEU A 244 11.55 -16.47 -5.19
N VAL A 245 10.81 -17.55 -4.97
CA VAL A 245 10.02 -18.21 -6.01
C VAL A 245 8.75 -17.38 -6.24
N PHE A 246 8.36 -17.18 -7.50
CA PHE A 246 7.26 -16.29 -7.92
C PHE A 246 7.58 -14.80 -7.83
N ARG A 247 8.09 -14.30 -6.73
CA ARG A 247 8.58 -12.94 -6.50
C ARG A 247 7.73 -11.84 -7.12
N GLU A 248 6.47 -11.78 -6.82
CA GLU A 248 5.61 -10.67 -7.25
C GLU A 248 5.78 -9.49 -6.29
N PRO A 249 6.16 -8.29 -6.77
CA PRO A 249 6.17 -7.10 -5.94
C PRO A 249 4.73 -6.71 -5.62
N GLU A 250 4.43 -6.46 -4.33
CA GLU A 250 3.09 -6.18 -3.85
C GLU A 250 3.15 -5.28 -2.61
N GLY A 251 2.72 -4.05 -2.81
CA GLY A 251 2.65 -3.08 -1.72
C GLY A 251 3.99 -2.46 -1.32
N VAL A 252 3.88 -1.25 -0.80
CA VAL A 252 5.00 -0.46 -0.27
C VAL A 252 4.49 0.38 0.90
N ALA A 253 5.29 0.48 1.96
CA ALA A 253 4.97 1.30 3.12
C ALA A 253 6.23 1.94 3.70
N VAL A 254 6.07 3.03 4.44
CA VAL A 254 7.16 3.68 5.18
C VAL A 254 6.95 3.47 6.67
N ARG A 255 8.04 3.19 7.37
CA ARG A 255 8.15 3.24 8.83
C ARG A 255 9.11 4.35 9.20
N ALA A 256 8.68 5.26 10.06
CA ALA A 256 9.44 6.47 10.42
C ALA A 256 10.25 6.31 11.71
N LYS A 257 9.95 5.32 12.56
CA LYS A 257 10.60 5.12 13.86
C LYS A 257 11.35 3.79 13.93
N GLY A 258 12.39 3.74 14.75
CA GLY A 258 13.21 2.56 14.95
C GLY A 258 14.02 2.22 13.68
N GLU A 259 13.79 1.05 13.11
CA GLU A 259 14.35 0.71 11.79
C GLU A 259 13.62 1.45 10.67
N ALA A 260 13.77 2.77 10.65
CA ALA A 260 13.10 3.64 9.69
C ALA A 260 13.51 3.35 8.24
N GLY A 261 12.57 3.47 7.31
CA GLY A 261 12.83 3.23 5.89
C GLY A 261 11.59 2.93 5.06
N LEU A 262 11.83 2.73 3.77
CA LEU A 262 10.84 2.24 2.81
C LEU A 262 10.87 0.72 2.78
N PHE A 263 9.72 0.12 3.02
CA PHE A 263 9.54 -1.32 2.98
C PHE A 263 8.85 -1.73 1.70
N LEU A 264 9.41 -2.71 1.01
CA LEU A 264 8.90 -3.29 -0.22
C LEU A 264 8.37 -4.68 0.08
N GLY A 265 7.13 -4.95 -0.30
CA GLY A 265 6.49 -6.25 -0.16
C GLY A 265 6.67 -7.12 -1.40
N PHE A 266 6.88 -8.40 -1.19
CA PHE A 266 6.94 -9.41 -2.25
C PHE A 266 6.18 -10.65 -1.84
N ALA A 267 5.32 -11.13 -2.74
CA ALA A 267 4.73 -12.45 -2.63
C ALA A 267 5.67 -13.52 -3.15
N SER A 268 5.61 -14.71 -2.57
CA SER A 268 6.40 -15.88 -2.97
C SER A 268 5.60 -17.18 -2.81
N GLY A 269 6.16 -18.31 -3.28
CA GLY A 269 5.58 -19.64 -3.13
C GLY A 269 4.54 -20.01 -4.19
N ALA A 270 3.90 -21.16 -4.03
CA ALA A 270 2.90 -21.69 -4.96
C ALA A 270 1.53 -20.99 -4.84
N ALA A 271 0.70 -21.08 -5.87
CA ALA A 271 -0.67 -20.61 -5.82
C ALA A 271 -1.46 -21.37 -4.73
N GLY A 272 -2.24 -20.65 -3.94
CA GLY A 272 -2.96 -21.22 -2.78
C GLY A 272 -2.14 -21.34 -1.50
N GLU A 273 -0.81 -21.18 -1.58
CA GLU A 273 0.13 -21.25 -0.44
C GLU A 273 1.07 -20.04 -0.40
N ARG A 274 0.60 -18.89 -0.89
CA ARG A 274 1.43 -17.68 -0.96
C ARG A 274 1.93 -17.26 0.40
N ARG A 275 3.18 -16.83 0.41
CA ARG A 275 3.89 -16.22 1.53
C ARG A 275 4.28 -14.80 1.17
N PHE A 276 4.56 -13.97 2.17
CA PHE A 276 5.08 -12.63 1.93
C PHE A 276 6.44 -12.41 2.58
N SER A 277 7.21 -11.53 1.95
CA SER A 277 8.50 -11.06 2.46
C SER A 277 8.56 -9.55 2.40
N LEU A 278 9.19 -8.92 3.37
CA LEU A 278 9.42 -7.49 3.40
C LEU A 278 10.91 -7.16 3.37
N TYR A 279 11.27 -6.20 2.52
CA TYR A 279 12.64 -5.71 2.36
C TYR A 279 12.68 -4.21 2.62
N ARG A 280 13.60 -3.76 3.46
CA ARG A 280 13.75 -2.37 3.87
C ARG A 280 14.88 -1.67 3.11
N LYS A 281 14.58 -0.51 2.53
CA LYS A 281 15.56 0.53 2.15
C LYS A 281 15.63 1.54 3.29
N PRO A 282 16.80 1.83 3.87
CA PRO A 282 16.90 2.76 4.99
C PRO A 282 16.51 4.20 4.58
N LEU A 283 16.15 5.03 5.56
CA LEU A 283 16.20 6.48 5.39
C LEU A 283 17.64 6.90 5.15
N ALA A 284 17.85 7.92 4.33
CA ALA A 284 19.16 8.51 4.06
C ALA A 284 19.65 9.30 5.27
#